data_9a8d57a2de0fb9fa3700c0d9106d8466
#
_entry.id   9a8d57a2de0fb9fa3700c0d9106d8466
#
_cell.length_a   1.000
_cell.length_b   1.000
_cell.length_c   1.000
_cell.angle_alpha   90.00
_cell.angle_beta   90.00
_cell.angle_gamma   90.00
#
_symmetry.space_group_name_H-M   'P 1'
#
loop_
_entity.id
_entity.type
_entity.pdbx_description
1 polymer ?
#
loop_
_entity_poly.entity_id
_entity_poly.type
_entity_poly.pdbx_seq_one_letter_code
_entity_poly.pdbx_strand_id
1 'polypeptide(L)'
;MYKPSLHRFAILLACWTLALVVAGGLVTSNDAGLSVPDWPLSYGKLMPKMEGGILYEHGHRMVATVDGMLMIALCIWLWMREDRRWLKWLGTIALFSVIVQGVLGGMTVLYLLPPAISVSHACLAQLYFSTTVAMALFTSRTWIERPREIAEKPAVPVRGLAVLAPLCVLGQLALGAAARHKALGTIWHICGSAVVTGVVLWFAVRMLLHYADHLALRASALAMLGITFAQVFLGIAAYMSRIATIDAPQPMPIMILFTVLHVATGALTMAASVIAAIEVYRNVRGPAPQYAHNGVAVA
;
A
#
# COMPACT_ATOMS: atom_id res chain seq x y z
N MET A 1 -18.04 17.13 11.57
CA MET A 1 -19.31 16.56 11.02
C MET A 1 -18.97 15.63 9.85
N TYR A 2 -19.69 14.50 9.70
CA TYR A 2 -19.52 13.58 8.57
C TYR A 2 -19.91 14.24 7.24
N LYS A 3 -19.05 14.10 6.22
CA LYS A 3 -19.23 14.69 4.88
C LYS A 3 -19.27 13.57 3.83
N PRO A 4 -20.47 13.05 3.48
CA PRO A 4 -20.58 11.87 2.62
C PRO A 4 -19.92 11.99 1.25
N SER A 5 -20.02 13.16 0.61
CA SER A 5 -19.42 13.39 -0.71
C SER A 5 -17.89 13.36 -0.65
N LEU A 6 -17.28 13.95 0.37
CA LEU A 6 -15.83 13.91 0.57
C LEU A 6 -15.34 12.48 0.82
N HIS A 7 -16.08 11.70 1.64
CA HIS A 7 -15.77 10.30 1.89
C HIS A 7 -15.86 9.44 0.61
N ARG A 8 -16.95 9.59 -0.17
CA ARG A 8 -17.10 8.88 -1.45
C ARG A 8 -15.99 9.22 -2.43
N PHE A 9 -15.56 10.48 -2.48
CA PHE A 9 -14.46 10.91 -3.33
C PHE A 9 -13.12 10.31 -2.87
N ALA A 10 -12.86 10.24 -1.56
CA ALA A 10 -11.67 9.58 -1.02
C ALA A 10 -11.65 8.07 -1.36
N ILE A 11 -12.81 7.39 -1.32
CA ILE A 11 -12.93 5.99 -1.79
C ILE A 11 -12.64 5.89 -3.28
N LEU A 12 -13.22 6.78 -4.10
CA LEU A 12 -12.97 6.80 -5.55
C LEU A 12 -11.46 6.91 -5.84
N LEU A 13 -10.77 7.84 -5.18
CA LEU A 13 -9.33 8.00 -5.32
C LEU A 13 -8.59 6.71 -4.92
N ALA A 14 -8.92 6.11 -3.77
CA ALA A 14 -8.26 4.86 -3.33
C ALA A 14 -8.47 3.71 -4.34
N CYS A 15 -9.68 3.56 -4.89
CA CYS A 15 -9.96 2.57 -5.94
C CYS A 15 -9.18 2.87 -7.22
N TRP A 16 -9.09 4.14 -7.61
CA TRP A 16 -8.34 4.55 -8.80
C TRP A 16 -6.84 4.32 -8.62
N THR A 17 -6.30 4.64 -7.45
CA THR A 17 -4.89 4.38 -7.10
C THR A 17 -4.57 2.88 -7.13
N LEU A 18 -5.50 2.01 -6.71
CA LEU A 18 -5.32 0.55 -6.87
C LEU A 18 -5.28 0.15 -8.36
N ALA A 19 -6.16 0.72 -9.18
CA ALA A 19 -6.12 0.50 -10.63
C ALA A 19 -4.79 1.00 -11.24
N LEU A 20 -4.24 2.11 -10.74
CA LEU A 20 -2.92 2.59 -11.12
C LEU A 20 -1.80 1.61 -10.75
N VAL A 21 -1.84 1.00 -9.56
CA VAL A 21 -0.90 -0.06 -9.16
C VAL A 21 -0.99 -1.26 -10.08
N VAL A 22 -2.20 -1.68 -10.45
CA VAL A 22 -2.45 -2.76 -11.43
C VAL A 22 -1.86 -2.41 -12.79
N ALA A 23 -2.11 -1.18 -13.29
CA ALA A 23 -1.56 -0.71 -14.55
C ALA A 23 -0.03 -0.72 -14.55
N GLY A 24 0.63 -0.28 -13.46
CA GLY A 24 2.09 -0.36 -13.29
C GLY A 24 2.61 -1.81 -13.27
N GLY A 25 1.87 -2.71 -12.63
CA GLY A 25 2.14 -4.15 -12.65
C GLY A 25 2.08 -4.75 -14.07
N LEU A 26 1.12 -4.29 -14.89
CA LEU A 26 0.99 -4.68 -16.30
C LEU A 26 2.17 -4.20 -17.13
N VAL A 27 2.62 -2.95 -16.95
CA VAL A 27 3.83 -2.43 -17.64
C VAL A 27 5.01 -3.35 -17.40
N THR A 28 5.32 -3.62 -16.13
CA THR A 28 6.49 -4.43 -15.77
C THR A 28 6.33 -5.88 -16.23
N SER A 29 5.12 -6.45 -16.15
CA SER A 29 4.87 -7.87 -16.50
C SER A 29 4.84 -8.12 -18.01
N ASN A 30 4.64 -7.08 -18.82
CA ASN A 30 4.72 -7.15 -20.27
C ASN A 30 6.07 -6.66 -20.81
N ASP A 31 7.09 -6.46 -19.94
CA ASP A 31 8.40 -5.90 -20.30
C ASP A 31 8.30 -4.58 -21.09
N ALA A 32 7.24 -3.80 -20.82
CA ALA A 32 6.88 -2.59 -21.57
C ALA A 32 7.46 -1.29 -20.98
N GLY A 33 8.31 -1.35 -19.95
CA GLY A 33 8.77 -0.17 -19.20
C GLY A 33 9.73 0.76 -19.95
N LEU A 34 10.15 0.41 -21.18
CA LEU A 34 10.96 1.23 -22.09
C LEU A 34 10.35 1.28 -23.49
N SER A 35 9.04 1.06 -23.61
CA SER A 35 8.34 1.15 -24.89
C SER A 35 8.16 2.59 -25.38
N VAL A 36 8.35 3.57 -24.49
CA VAL A 36 8.30 5.01 -24.77
C VAL A 36 9.60 5.64 -24.28
N PRO A 37 10.44 6.20 -25.17
CA PRO A 37 11.80 6.64 -24.81
C PRO A 37 11.87 7.98 -24.11
N ASP A 38 10.80 8.78 -24.16
CA ASP A 38 10.74 10.16 -23.66
C ASP A 38 9.78 10.32 -22.49
N TRP A 39 9.95 11.39 -21.73
CA TRP A 39 9.08 11.80 -20.63
C TRP A 39 9.13 13.34 -20.50
N PRO A 40 8.02 14.05 -20.23
CA PRO A 40 6.66 13.55 -19.90
C PRO A 40 5.83 13.14 -21.12
N LEU A 41 6.22 13.49 -22.33
CA LEU A 41 5.55 13.13 -23.56
C LEU A 41 5.80 11.65 -23.93
N SER A 42 5.19 11.22 -25.03
CA SER A 42 5.36 9.90 -25.61
C SER A 42 5.60 10.03 -27.12
N TYR A 43 6.84 9.84 -27.54
CA TYR A 43 7.31 10.15 -28.91
C TYR A 43 6.99 11.60 -29.31
N GLY A 44 7.21 12.55 -28.39
CA GLY A 44 6.92 13.97 -28.59
C GLY A 44 5.43 14.32 -28.66
N LYS A 45 4.51 13.37 -28.39
CA LYS A 45 3.06 13.54 -28.48
C LYS A 45 2.38 13.33 -27.13
N LEU A 46 1.20 13.97 -26.96
CA LEU A 46 0.32 13.71 -25.82
C LEU A 46 -0.44 12.39 -25.97
N MET A 47 -0.73 11.96 -27.21
CA MET A 47 -1.42 10.71 -27.51
C MET A 47 -0.68 10.01 -28.67
N PRO A 48 0.20 9.07 -28.39
CA PRO A 48 0.85 8.25 -29.42
C PRO A 48 -0.10 7.16 -29.93
N LYS A 49 0.31 6.41 -30.95
CA LYS A 49 -0.40 5.23 -31.40
C LYS A 49 -0.31 4.13 -30.33
N MET A 50 -1.46 3.69 -29.81
CA MET A 50 -1.59 2.76 -28.67
C MET A 50 -1.45 1.30 -29.12
N GLU A 51 -0.23 0.87 -29.44
CA GLU A 51 0.08 -0.48 -29.94
C GLU A 51 1.21 -1.12 -29.12
N GLY A 52 1.16 -2.45 -28.96
CA GLY A 52 2.19 -3.21 -28.27
C GLY A 52 2.50 -2.71 -26.85
N GLY A 53 3.77 -2.54 -26.52
CA GLY A 53 4.21 -2.06 -25.21
C GLY A 53 3.78 -0.62 -24.91
N ILE A 54 3.57 0.22 -25.94
CA ILE A 54 3.10 1.61 -25.75
C ILE A 54 1.72 1.63 -25.10
N LEU A 55 0.84 0.68 -25.42
CA LEU A 55 -0.47 0.56 -24.77
C LEU A 55 -0.35 0.45 -23.25
N TYR A 56 0.58 -0.35 -22.77
CA TYR A 56 0.78 -0.53 -21.33
C TYR A 56 1.48 0.67 -20.69
N GLU A 57 2.60 1.12 -21.24
CA GLU A 57 3.39 2.19 -20.64
C GLU A 57 2.67 3.55 -20.72
N HIS A 58 2.21 3.95 -21.89
CA HIS A 58 1.47 5.21 -22.03
C HIS A 58 0.10 5.14 -21.34
N GLY A 59 -0.58 3.99 -21.39
CA GLY A 59 -1.82 3.75 -20.65
C GLY A 59 -1.63 3.93 -19.13
N HIS A 60 -0.54 3.41 -18.57
CA HIS A 60 -0.18 3.65 -17.17
C HIS A 60 0.03 5.14 -16.87
N ARG A 61 0.72 5.87 -17.74
CA ARG A 61 0.92 7.34 -17.60
C ARG A 61 -0.42 8.10 -17.62
N MET A 62 -1.38 7.68 -18.45
CA MET A 62 -2.72 8.29 -18.50
C MET A 62 -3.48 8.04 -17.19
N VAL A 63 -3.47 6.80 -16.68
CA VAL A 63 -4.09 6.47 -15.38
C VAL A 63 -3.44 7.25 -14.25
N ALA A 64 -2.11 7.41 -14.27
CA ALA A 64 -1.36 8.19 -13.29
C ALA A 64 -1.71 9.69 -13.35
N THR A 65 -1.91 10.24 -14.55
CA THR A 65 -2.34 11.63 -14.73
C THR A 65 -3.71 11.88 -14.10
N VAL A 66 -4.65 10.96 -14.31
CA VAL A 66 -6.00 11.06 -13.70
C VAL A 66 -5.89 10.92 -12.18
N ASP A 67 -5.06 10.01 -11.65
CA ASP A 67 -4.82 9.86 -10.21
C ASP A 67 -4.29 11.17 -9.60
N GLY A 68 -3.31 11.78 -10.24
CA GLY A 68 -2.76 13.07 -9.83
C GLY A 68 -3.83 14.18 -9.81
N MET A 69 -4.69 14.26 -10.83
CA MET A 69 -5.79 15.23 -10.87
C MET A 69 -6.82 14.97 -9.74
N LEU A 70 -7.17 13.70 -9.50
CA LEU A 70 -8.05 13.34 -8.38
C LEU A 70 -7.42 13.70 -7.03
N MET A 71 -6.12 13.49 -6.86
CA MET A 71 -5.41 13.84 -5.62
C MET A 71 -5.36 15.37 -5.41
N ILE A 72 -5.12 16.16 -6.47
CA ILE A 72 -5.21 17.63 -6.42
C ILE A 72 -6.60 18.06 -5.98
N ALA A 73 -7.65 17.52 -6.60
CA ALA A 73 -9.03 17.84 -6.27
C ALA A 73 -9.37 17.48 -4.80
N LEU A 74 -8.92 16.30 -4.32
CA LEU A 74 -9.11 15.90 -2.93
C LEU A 74 -8.35 16.84 -1.97
N CYS A 75 -7.12 17.19 -2.27
CA CYS A 75 -6.31 18.10 -1.45
C CYS A 75 -6.99 19.46 -1.33
N ILE A 76 -7.44 20.07 -2.43
CA ILE A 76 -8.18 21.35 -2.43
C ILE A 76 -9.46 21.20 -1.60
N TRP A 77 -10.22 20.13 -1.80
CA TRP A 77 -11.46 19.89 -1.07
C TRP A 77 -11.24 19.75 0.43
N LEU A 78 -10.18 19.04 0.87
CA LEU A 78 -9.80 18.95 2.27
C LEU A 78 -9.48 20.34 2.84
N TRP A 79 -8.72 21.16 2.14
CA TRP A 79 -8.40 22.51 2.60
C TRP A 79 -9.64 23.41 2.72
N MET A 80 -10.61 23.28 1.82
CA MET A 80 -11.83 24.09 1.81
C MET A 80 -12.90 23.62 2.82
N ARG A 81 -12.98 22.33 3.10
CA ARG A 81 -14.14 21.76 3.80
C ARG A 81 -13.79 20.96 5.05
N GLU A 82 -12.54 20.58 5.29
CA GLU A 82 -12.16 19.77 6.45
C GLU A 82 -11.69 20.68 7.59
N ASP A 83 -12.10 20.37 8.83
CA ASP A 83 -11.75 21.18 9.99
C ASP A 83 -10.47 20.66 10.68
N ARG A 84 -10.16 19.38 10.52
CA ARG A 84 -9.01 18.71 11.13
C ARG A 84 -7.73 19.08 10.41
N ARG A 85 -6.88 19.91 11.01
CA ARG A 85 -5.63 20.40 10.41
C ARG A 85 -4.69 19.27 9.99
N TRP A 86 -4.59 18.21 10.81
CA TRP A 86 -3.74 17.07 10.48
C TRP A 86 -4.16 16.34 9.20
N LEU A 87 -5.47 16.24 8.91
CA LEU A 87 -5.96 15.58 7.70
C LEU A 87 -5.72 16.44 6.45
N LYS A 88 -5.78 17.77 6.57
CA LYS A 88 -5.37 18.70 5.50
C LYS A 88 -3.90 18.49 5.13
N TRP A 89 -3.03 18.43 6.14
CA TRP A 89 -1.61 18.18 5.93
C TRP A 89 -1.33 16.79 5.39
N LEU A 90 -2.06 15.75 5.82
CA LEU A 90 -1.95 14.42 5.24
C LEU A 90 -2.30 14.44 3.74
N GLY A 91 -3.37 15.17 3.33
CA GLY A 91 -3.69 15.38 1.92
C GLY A 91 -2.59 16.09 1.15
N THR A 92 -1.95 17.10 1.76
CA THR A 92 -0.80 17.80 1.15
C THR A 92 0.42 16.88 0.99
N ILE A 93 0.72 16.06 2.00
CA ILE A 93 1.81 15.07 1.95
C ILE A 93 1.52 14.02 0.87
N ALA A 94 0.27 13.56 0.75
CA ALA A 94 -0.13 12.63 -0.29
C ALA A 94 0.02 13.24 -1.70
N LEU A 95 -0.37 14.51 -1.87
CA LEU A 95 -0.16 15.24 -3.12
C LEU A 95 1.34 15.37 -3.45
N PHE A 96 2.17 15.71 -2.50
CA PHE A 96 3.62 15.75 -2.70
C PHE A 96 4.17 14.36 -3.08
N SER A 97 3.67 13.30 -2.42
CA SER A 97 4.09 11.91 -2.71
C SER A 97 3.76 11.51 -4.15
N VAL A 98 2.59 11.87 -4.70
CA VAL A 98 2.23 11.53 -6.08
C VAL A 98 3.05 12.35 -7.09
N ILE A 99 3.45 13.58 -6.76
CA ILE A 99 4.37 14.36 -7.59
C ILE A 99 5.74 13.67 -7.64
N VAL A 100 6.30 13.30 -6.48
CA VAL A 100 7.56 12.54 -6.40
C VAL A 100 7.45 11.21 -7.15
N GLN A 101 6.30 10.54 -7.05
CA GLN A 101 6.02 9.31 -7.77
C GLN A 101 6.08 9.50 -9.28
N GLY A 102 5.52 10.59 -9.81
CA GLY A 102 5.62 10.95 -11.23
C GLY A 102 7.06 11.20 -11.68
N VAL A 103 7.83 11.95 -10.87
CA VAL A 103 9.27 12.22 -11.13
C VAL A 103 10.07 10.91 -11.14
N LEU A 104 9.90 10.05 -10.12
CA LEU A 104 10.57 8.74 -10.10
C LEU A 104 10.17 7.89 -11.31
N GLY A 105 8.88 7.89 -11.71
CA GLY A 105 8.42 7.22 -12.93
C GLY A 105 9.10 7.74 -14.19
N GLY A 106 9.27 9.06 -14.34
CA GLY A 106 10.04 9.66 -15.42
C GLY A 106 11.51 9.24 -15.40
N MET A 107 12.11 9.24 -14.22
CA MET A 107 13.52 8.82 -14.05
C MET A 107 13.73 7.34 -14.40
N THR A 108 12.74 6.45 -14.15
CA THR A 108 12.87 5.04 -14.57
C THR A 108 13.03 4.91 -16.08
N VAL A 109 12.36 5.74 -16.85
CA VAL A 109 12.45 5.75 -18.32
C VAL A 109 13.75 6.41 -18.78
N LEU A 110 14.02 7.64 -18.34
CA LEU A 110 15.18 8.43 -18.79
C LEU A 110 16.53 7.80 -18.46
N TYR A 111 16.59 7.01 -17.38
CA TYR A 111 17.82 6.31 -16.95
C TYR A 111 17.78 4.80 -17.20
N LEU A 112 16.89 4.32 -18.07
CA LEU A 112 16.83 2.93 -18.54
C LEU A 112 16.65 1.91 -17.40
N LEU A 113 15.64 2.15 -16.55
CA LEU A 113 15.19 1.28 -15.46
C LEU A 113 16.26 0.98 -14.37
N PRO A 114 16.93 1.98 -13.78
CA PRO A 114 17.89 1.71 -12.72
C PRO A 114 17.19 1.01 -11.56
N PRO A 115 17.75 -0.10 -11.02
CA PRO A 115 17.08 -0.88 -9.99
C PRO A 115 16.72 -0.06 -8.74
N ALA A 116 17.60 0.81 -8.27
CA ALA A 116 17.34 1.63 -7.08
C ALA A 116 16.14 2.58 -7.28
N ILE A 117 16.04 3.25 -8.43
CA ILE A 117 14.94 4.16 -8.75
C ILE A 117 13.65 3.36 -8.92
N SER A 118 13.70 2.23 -9.62
CA SER A 118 12.53 1.37 -9.86
C SER A 118 11.97 0.78 -8.57
N VAL A 119 12.84 0.34 -7.65
CA VAL A 119 12.45 -0.15 -6.31
C VAL A 119 11.86 0.99 -5.47
N SER A 120 12.46 2.17 -5.49
CA SER A 120 11.95 3.34 -4.76
C SER A 120 10.57 3.77 -5.27
N HIS A 121 10.39 3.80 -6.60
CA HIS A 121 9.10 4.07 -7.25
C HIS A 121 8.04 3.04 -6.82
N ALA A 122 8.37 1.75 -6.83
CA ALA A 122 7.46 0.69 -6.39
C ALA A 122 7.09 0.82 -4.90
N CYS A 123 8.05 1.08 -4.01
CA CYS A 123 7.79 1.24 -2.57
C CYS A 123 6.95 2.48 -2.27
N LEU A 124 7.26 3.62 -2.90
CA LEU A 124 6.50 4.85 -2.72
C LEU A 124 5.05 4.69 -3.21
N ALA A 125 4.82 3.94 -4.31
CA ALA A 125 3.48 3.64 -4.79
C ALA A 125 2.63 2.92 -3.73
N GLN A 126 3.21 1.98 -2.99
CA GLN A 126 2.53 1.24 -1.92
C GLN A 126 2.21 2.13 -0.71
N LEU A 127 3.13 3.00 -0.33
CA LEU A 127 2.93 3.99 0.73
C LEU A 127 1.85 5.01 0.34
N TYR A 128 1.89 5.50 -0.88
CA TYR A 128 0.88 6.41 -1.42
C TYR A 128 -0.51 5.75 -1.45
N PHE A 129 -0.62 4.54 -1.98
CA PHE A 129 -1.88 3.79 -1.97
C PHE A 129 -2.41 3.59 -0.54
N SER A 130 -1.56 3.16 0.39
CA SER A 130 -1.97 3.00 1.80
C SER A 130 -2.45 4.31 2.41
N THR A 131 -1.86 5.44 2.02
CA THR A 131 -2.26 6.77 2.46
C THR A 131 -3.64 7.14 1.90
N THR A 132 -3.94 6.84 0.62
CA THR A 132 -5.26 7.11 0.04
C THR A 132 -6.36 6.26 0.72
N VAL A 133 -6.07 4.99 1.04
CA VAL A 133 -6.96 4.12 1.82
C VAL A 133 -7.16 4.65 3.25
N ALA A 134 -6.11 5.12 3.91
CA ALA A 134 -6.19 5.74 5.23
C ALA A 134 -7.04 7.03 5.20
N MET A 135 -6.92 7.87 4.16
CA MET A 135 -7.78 9.05 3.99
C MET A 135 -9.25 8.67 3.80
N ALA A 136 -9.55 7.58 3.09
CA ALA A 136 -10.90 7.05 2.99
C ALA A 136 -11.43 6.61 4.38
N LEU A 137 -10.61 5.93 5.19
CA LEU A 137 -10.98 5.60 6.58
C LEU A 137 -11.22 6.88 7.40
N PHE A 138 -10.30 7.84 7.40
CA PHE A 138 -10.37 9.06 8.21
C PHE A 138 -11.56 9.96 7.86
N THR A 139 -12.08 9.88 6.64
CA THR A 139 -13.28 10.60 6.21
C THR A 139 -14.57 9.81 6.45
N SER A 140 -14.51 8.54 6.86
CA SER A 140 -15.66 7.67 7.08
C SER A 140 -16.51 8.09 8.28
N ARG A 141 -17.76 7.66 8.28
CA ARG A 141 -18.68 7.89 9.39
C ARG A 141 -18.20 7.22 10.67
N THR A 142 -17.75 5.99 10.58
CA THR A 142 -17.23 5.21 11.71
C THR A 142 -15.98 5.84 12.34
N TRP A 143 -15.17 6.55 11.56
CA TRP A 143 -14.03 7.28 12.09
C TRP A 143 -14.43 8.55 12.85
N ILE A 144 -15.46 9.25 12.41
CA ILE A 144 -15.93 10.51 13.02
C ILE A 144 -16.67 10.26 14.34
N GLU A 145 -17.33 9.12 14.47
CA GLU A 145 -17.94 8.67 15.72
C GLU A 145 -16.84 8.41 16.78
N ARG A 146 -17.21 8.56 18.07
CA ARG A 146 -16.24 8.38 19.16
C ARG A 146 -15.70 6.96 19.20
N PRO A 147 -14.38 6.76 19.38
CA PRO A 147 -13.82 5.43 19.52
C PRO A 147 -14.32 4.74 20.77
N ARG A 148 -14.54 3.43 20.70
CA ARG A 148 -14.75 2.59 21.87
C ARG A 148 -13.41 2.17 22.43
N GLU A 149 -12.87 2.92 23.39
CA GLU A 149 -11.56 2.67 23.96
C GLU A 149 -11.52 1.43 24.84
N ILE A 150 -10.51 0.60 24.64
CA ILE A 150 -10.26 -0.64 25.37
C ILE A 150 -8.84 -0.58 25.94
N ALA A 151 -8.65 -1.04 27.19
CA ALA A 151 -7.32 -1.16 27.78
C ALA A 151 -6.50 -2.26 27.09
N GLU A 152 -5.22 -1.99 26.84
CA GLU A 152 -4.31 -3.00 26.33
C GLU A 152 -4.09 -4.11 27.35
N LYS A 153 -4.20 -5.37 26.90
CA LYS A 153 -3.98 -6.54 27.77
C LYS A 153 -2.47 -6.77 27.93
N PRO A 154 -1.94 -6.86 29.18
CA PRO A 154 -0.49 -6.85 29.45
C PRO A 154 0.29 -7.99 28.79
N ALA A 155 -0.35 -9.15 28.60
CA ALA A 155 0.32 -10.37 28.15
C ALA A 155 0.92 -10.30 26.74
N VAL A 156 0.42 -9.40 25.85
CA VAL A 156 0.99 -9.20 24.51
C VAL A 156 0.64 -7.80 24.02
N PRO A 157 1.63 -6.92 23.88
CA PRO A 157 1.41 -5.56 23.42
C PRO A 157 1.00 -5.55 21.94
N VAL A 158 -0.31 -5.52 21.67
CA VAL A 158 -0.85 -5.46 20.30
C VAL A 158 -0.41 -4.18 19.57
N ARG A 159 -0.14 -3.10 20.31
CA ARG A 159 0.39 -1.84 19.76
C ARG A 159 1.79 -2.00 19.16
N GLY A 160 2.65 -2.82 19.76
CA GLY A 160 3.98 -3.14 19.20
C GLY A 160 3.85 -3.90 17.88
N LEU A 161 2.96 -4.90 17.81
CA LEU A 161 2.68 -5.63 16.57
C LEU A 161 2.05 -4.75 15.50
N ALA A 162 1.24 -3.77 15.89
CA ALA A 162 0.64 -2.79 14.99
C ALA A 162 1.68 -1.90 14.27
N VAL A 163 2.84 -1.67 14.87
CA VAL A 163 3.96 -1.00 14.21
C VAL A 163 4.81 -1.99 13.40
N LEU A 164 5.10 -3.15 13.99
CA LEU A 164 5.98 -4.14 13.39
C LEU A 164 5.41 -4.71 12.08
N ALA A 165 4.12 -5.04 12.02
CA ALA A 165 3.51 -5.67 10.85
C ALA A 165 3.61 -4.82 9.58
N PRO A 166 3.17 -3.55 9.52
CA PRO A 166 3.32 -2.75 8.31
C PRO A 166 4.78 -2.48 7.93
N LEU A 167 5.70 -2.36 8.89
CA LEU A 167 7.12 -2.23 8.59
C LEU A 167 7.69 -3.51 7.95
N CYS A 168 7.33 -4.68 8.45
CA CYS A 168 7.70 -5.96 7.86
C CYS A 168 7.11 -6.11 6.45
N VAL A 169 5.84 -5.75 6.26
CA VAL A 169 5.21 -5.79 4.93
C VAL A 169 5.91 -4.83 3.96
N LEU A 170 6.26 -3.62 4.38
CA LEU A 170 7.00 -2.68 3.54
C LEU A 170 8.39 -3.23 3.16
N GLY A 171 9.11 -3.82 4.11
CA GLY A 171 10.40 -4.49 3.84
C GLY A 171 10.23 -5.63 2.82
N GLN A 172 9.17 -6.43 2.96
CA GLN A 172 8.86 -7.52 2.03
C GLN A 172 8.50 -7.01 0.62
N LEU A 173 7.78 -5.90 0.52
CA LEU A 173 7.50 -5.23 -0.75
C LEU A 173 8.79 -4.75 -1.42
N ALA A 174 9.72 -4.18 -0.63
CA ALA A 174 11.03 -3.77 -1.13
C ALA A 174 11.86 -4.96 -1.65
N LEU A 175 11.85 -6.10 -0.93
CA LEU A 175 12.49 -7.34 -1.40
C LEU A 175 11.85 -7.86 -2.68
N GLY A 176 10.52 -7.81 -2.79
CA GLY A 176 9.79 -8.20 -4.01
C GLY A 176 10.10 -7.30 -5.20
N ALA A 177 10.12 -5.99 -4.98
CA ALA A 177 10.52 -5.02 -6.01
C ALA A 177 11.99 -5.21 -6.42
N ALA A 178 12.90 -5.42 -5.46
CA ALA A 178 14.32 -5.69 -5.74
C ALA A 178 14.52 -6.98 -6.56
N ALA A 179 13.77 -8.05 -6.24
CA ALA A 179 13.78 -9.27 -7.03
C ALA A 179 13.22 -9.05 -8.44
N ARG A 180 12.13 -8.28 -8.56
CA ARG A 180 11.47 -7.96 -9.83
C ARG A 180 12.37 -7.12 -10.76
N HIS A 181 13.08 -6.15 -10.20
CA HIS A 181 14.01 -5.27 -10.95
C HIS A 181 15.45 -5.80 -10.98
N LYS A 182 15.65 -7.09 -10.70
CA LYS A 182 16.95 -7.79 -10.78
C LYS A 182 18.07 -7.18 -9.89
N ALA A 183 17.67 -6.45 -8.84
CA ALA A 183 18.61 -5.92 -7.84
C ALA A 183 19.06 -7.00 -6.85
N LEU A 184 18.16 -7.96 -6.54
CA LEU A 184 18.42 -9.08 -5.63
C LEU A 184 17.87 -10.39 -6.20
N GLY A 185 18.40 -11.53 -5.74
CA GLY A 185 17.85 -12.84 -6.06
C GLY A 185 16.47 -13.06 -5.40
N THR A 186 15.59 -13.80 -6.08
CA THR A 186 14.21 -14.07 -5.62
C THR A 186 14.15 -14.80 -4.28
N ILE A 187 15.22 -15.51 -3.91
CA ILE A 187 15.29 -16.28 -2.65
C ILE A 187 15.06 -15.41 -1.41
N TRP A 188 15.58 -14.18 -1.40
CA TRP A 188 15.40 -13.26 -0.28
C TRP A 188 13.93 -12.87 -0.08
N HIS A 189 13.21 -12.67 -1.18
CA HIS A 189 11.77 -12.41 -1.13
C HIS A 189 10.98 -13.64 -0.65
N ILE A 190 11.35 -14.85 -1.08
CA ILE A 190 10.71 -16.10 -0.63
C ILE A 190 10.94 -16.32 0.87
N CYS A 191 12.19 -16.23 1.34
CA CYS A 191 12.50 -16.40 2.78
C CYS A 191 11.82 -15.30 3.63
N GLY A 192 11.88 -14.05 3.18
CA GLY A 192 11.21 -12.92 3.84
C GLY A 192 9.70 -13.11 3.94
N SER A 193 9.06 -13.71 2.92
CA SER A 193 7.61 -13.93 2.91
C SER A 193 7.15 -14.84 4.06
N ALA A 194 7.92 -15.86 4.44
CA ALA A 194 7.60 -16.73 5.58
C ALA A 194 7.62 -15.95 6.89
N VAL A 195 8.65 -15.12 7.10
CA VAL A 195 8.78 -14.29 8.31
C VAL A 195 7.64 -13.27 8.39
N VAL A 196 7.39 -12.54 7.31
CA VAL A 196 6.37 -11.48 7.29
C VAL A 196 4.96 -12.08 7.44
N THR A 197 4.69 -13.21 6.77
CA THR A 197 3.42 -13.93 6.95
C THR A 197 3.23 -14.33 8.41
N GLY A 198 4.26 -14.88 9.07
CA GLY A 198 4.22 -15.21 10.50
C GLY A 198 3.89 -14.01 11.39
N VAL A 199 4.52 -12.85 11.16
CA VAL A 199 4.27 -11.62 11.91
C VAL A 199 2.84 -11.11 11.70
N VAL A 200 2.38 -11.07 10.45
CA VAL A 200 1.03 -10.59 10.10
C VAL A 200 -0.05 -11.52 10.69
N LEU A 201 0.13 -12.84 10.58
CA LEU A 201 -0.77 -13.82 11.18
C LEU A 201 -0.79 -13.68 12.71
N TRP A 202 0.37 -13.54 13.33
CA TRP A 202 0.47 -13.34 14.78
C TRP A 202 -0.28 -12.08 15.21
N PHE A 203 -0.09 -10.95 14.51
CA PHE A 203 -0.82 -9.72 14.79
C PHE A 203 -2.35 -9.91 14.66
N ALA A 204 -2.82 -10.48 13.56
CA ALA A 204 -4.24 -10.70 13.31
C ALA A 204 -4.87 -11.66 14.33
N VAL A 205 -4.21 -12.78 14.63
CA VAL A 205 -4.68 -13.75 15.63
C VAL A 205 -4.77 -13.10 17.03
N ARG A 206 -3.79 -12.28 17.40
CA ARG A 206 -3.84 -11.54 18.67
C ARG A 206 -5.03 -10.57 18.73
N MET A 207 -5.31 -9.85 17.64
CA MET A 207 -6.51 -9.00 17.57
C MET A 207 -7.78 -9.82 17.74
N LEU A 208 -7.90 -10.97 17.09
CA LEU A 208 -9.09 -11.84 17.18
C LEU A 208 -9.24 -12.50 18.54
N LEU A 209 -8.18 -12.96 19.17
CA LEU A 209 -8.25 -13.61 20.49
C LEU A 209 -8.59 -12.63 21.62
N HIS A 210 -8.16 -11.39 21.50
CA HIS A 210 -8.24 -10.46 22.65
C HIS A 210 -9.21 -9.30 22.44
N TYR A 211 -9.60 -9.00 21.19
CA TYR A 211 -10.39 -7.81 20.83
C TYR A 211 -11.52 -8.12 19.85
N ALA A 212 -11.97 -9.39 19.77
CA ALA A 212 -13.00 -9.82 18.82
C ALA A 212 -14.36 -9.11 19.00
N ASP A 213 -14.67 -8.67 20.23
CA ASP A 213 -15.90 -7.94 20.53
C ASP A 213 -15.90 -6.50 20.00
N HIS A 214 -14.73 -6.00 19.58
CA HIS A 214 -14.61 -4.70 18.97
C HIS A 214 -14.70 -4.80 17.45
N LEU A 215 -15.81 -4.33 16.86
CA LEU A 215 -16.15 -4.54 15.44
C LEU A 215 -15.02 -4.09 14.48
N ALA A 216 -14.45 -2.90 14.67
CA ALA A 216 -13.40 -2.38 13.79
C ALA A 216 -12.12 -3.21 13.86
N LEU A 217 -11.69 -3.62 15.08
CA LEU A 217 -10.49 -4.45 15.26
C LEU A 217 -10.70 -5.85 14.67
N ARG A 218 -11.86 -6.46 14.91
CA ARG A 218 -12.21 -7.75 14.32
C ARG A 218 -12.25 -7.70 12.80
N ALA A 219 -12.90 -6.68 12.23
CA ALA A 219 -13.01 -6.51 10.78
C ALA A 219 -11.63 -6.32 10.14
N SER A 220 -10.76 -5.47 10.73
CA SER A 220 -9.39 -5.26 10.25
C SER A 220 -8.55 -6.53 10.32
N ALA A 221 -8.66 -7.32 11.40
CA ALA A 221 -7.94 -8.57 11.55
C ALA A 221 -8.38 -9.63 10.52
N LEU A 222 -9.70 -9.79 10.31
CA LEU A 222 -10.24 -10.72 9.31
C LEU A 222 -9.87 -10.32 7.88
N ALA A 223 -9.94 -9.02 7.55
CA ALA A 223 -9.50 -8.50 6.26
C ALA A 223 -7.99 -8.77 6.03
N MET A 224 -7.16 -8.48 7.03
CA MET A 224 -5.72 -8.72 6.97
C MET A 224 -5.41 -10.21 6.77
N LEU A 225 -6.09 -11.12 7.48
CA LEU A 225 -5.94 -12.57 7.29
C LEU A 225 -6.32 -13.01 5.88
N GLY A 226 -7.52 -12.65 5.41
CA GLY A 226 -8.02 -13.06 4.09
C GLY A 226 -7.12 -12.56 2.96
N ILE A 227 -6.69 -11.30 3.03
CA ILE A 227 -5.79 -10.71 2.02
C ILE A 227 -4.41 -11.38 2.08
N THR A 228 -3.87 -11.68 3.28
CA THR A 228 -2.57 -12.34 3.41
C THR A 228 -2.61 -13.77 2.86
N PHE A 229 -3.68 -14.53 3.09
CA PHE A 229 -3.84 -15.85 2.46
C PHE A 229 -3.86 -15.76 0.94
N ALA A 230 -4.64 -14.82 0.38
CA ALA A 230 -4.66 -14.58 -1.06
C ALA A 230 -3.27 -14.18 -1.58
N GLN A 231 -2.55 -13.32 -0.85
CA GLN A 231 -1.20 -12.87 -1.20
C GLN A 231 -0.19 -14.02 -1.28
N VAL A 232 -0.20 -14.92 -0.30
CA VAL A 232 0.69 -16.10 -0.28
C VAL A 232 0.35 -17.04 -1.44
N PHE A 233 -0.94 -17.35 -1.63
CA PHE A 233 -1.39 -18.20 -2.74
C PHE A 233 -0.98 -17.63 -4.10
N LEU A 234 -1.24 -16.33 -4.33
CA LEU A 234 -0.89 -15.67 -5.58
C LEU A 234 0.63 -15.57 -5.79
N GLY A 235 1.41 -15.43 -4.71
CA GLY A 235 2.88 -15.46 -4.78
C GLY A 235 3.41 -16.83 -5.23
N ILE A 236 2.86 -17.91 -4.67
CA ILE A 236 3.18 -19.28 -5.09
C ILE A 236 2.77 -19.48 -6.56
N ALA A 237 1.55 -19.07 -6.94
CA ALA A 237 1.05 -19.21 -8.30
C ALA A 237 1.91 -18.41 -9.31
N ALA A 238 2.33 -17.18 -8.97
CA ALA A 238 3.22 -16.38 -9.80
C ALA A 238 4.60 -17.03 -9.97
N TYR A 239 5.16 -17.59 -8.90
CA TYR A 239 6.43 -18.32 -8.96
C TYR A 239 6.35 -19.59 -9.78
N MET A 240 5.31 -20.41 -9.53
CA MET A 240 5.10 -21.68 -10.25
C MET A 240 4.79 -21.45 -11.73
N SER A 241 3.98 -20.44 -12.07
CA SER A 241 3.71 -20.10 -13.47
C SER A 241 4.98 -19.71 -14.22
N ARG A 242 5.91 -18.98 -13.57
CA ARG A 242 7.20 -18.61 -14.14
C ARG A 242 8.08 -19.83 -14.40
N ILE A 243 8.13 -20.80 -13.46
CA ILE A 243 8.91 -22.03 -13.63
C ILE A 243 8.29 -22.89 -14.74
N ALA A 244 6.97 -23.07 -14.73
CA ALA A 244 6.28 -23.93 -15.71
C ALA A 244 6.37 -23.39 -17.15
N THR A 245 6.66 -22.10 -17.33
CA THR A 245 6.76 -21.48 -18.66
C THR A 245 8.17 -20.97 -18.98
N ILE A 246 9.20 -21.50 -18.30
CA ILE A 246 10.57 -20.98 -18.43
C ILE A 246 11.12 -21.12 -19.85
N ASP A 247 10.75 -22.19 -20.55
CA ASP A 247 11.19 -22.49 -21.92
C ASP A 247 10.24 -21.92 -22.99
N ALA A 248 9.14 -21.27 -22.59
CA ALA A 248 8.19 -20.65 -23.51
C ALA A 248 8.59 -19.21 -23.84
N PRO A 249 8.17 -18.67 -25.01
CA PRO A 249 8.36 -17.27 -25.32
C PRO A 249 7.71 -16.37 -24.26
N GLN A 250 8.49 -15.48 -23.65
CA GLN A 250 8.04 -14.57 -22.60
C GLN A 250 7.67 -13.17 -23.19
N PRO A 251 6.74 -12.45 -22.56
CA PRO A 251 5.97 -12.82 -21.35
C PRO A 251 4.74 -13.70 -21.64
N MET A 252 4.49 -14.69 -20.79
CA MET A 252 3.32 -15.58 -20.91
C MET A 252 2.10 -14.99 -20.19
N PRO A 253 0.87 -15.07 -20.76
CA PRO A 253 -0.35 -14.51 -20.17
C PRO A 253 -0.64 -15.00 -18.75
N ILE A 254 -0.40 -16.29 -18.47
CA ILE A 254 -0.62 -16.89 -17.15
C ILE A 254 0.34 -16.29 -16.10
N MET A 255 1.60 -16.06 -16.48
CA MET A 255 2.60 -15.42 -15.61
C MET A 255 2.23 -13.94 -15.35
N ILE A 256 1.80 -13.23 -16.40
CA ILE A 256 1.33 -11.83 -16.26
C ILE A 256 0.17 -11.78 -15.27
N LEU A 257 -0.84 -12.62 -15.45
CA LEU A 257 -2.02 -12.66 -14.59
C LEU A 257 -1.66 -12.83 -13.11
N PHE A 258 -0.95 -13.90 -12.76
CA PHE A 258 -0.62 -14.16 -11.36
C PHE A 258 0.35 -13.12 -10.77
N THR A 259 1.29 -12.61 -11.56
CA THR A 259 2.21 -11.58 -11.09
C THR A 259 1.48 -10.26 -10.81
N VAL A 260 0.59 -9.82 -11.69
CA VAL A 260 -0.18 -8.59 -11.51
C VAL A 260 -1.14 -8.71 -10.32
N LEU A 261 -1.83 -9.84 -10.19
CA LEU A 261 -2.70 -10.11 -9.04
C LEU A 261 -1.90 -10.14 -7.73
N HIS A 262 -0.71 -10.74 -7.71
CA HIS A 262 0.18 -10.75 -6.55
C HIS A 262 0.65 -9.35 -6.16
N VAL A 263 1.00 -8.50 -7.13
CA VAL A 263 1.38 -7.10 -6.89
C VAL A 263 0.20 -6.30 -6.32
N ALA A 264 -0.99 -6.42 -6.91
CA ALA A 264 -2.19 -5.74 -6.43
C ALA A 264 -2.60 -6.19 -5.02
N THR A 265 -2.55 -7.49 -4.75
CA THR A 265 -2.85 -8.04 -3.42
C THR A 265 -1.79 -7.66 -2.40
N GLY A 266 -0.52 -7.51 -2.83
CA GLY A 266 0.56 -6.95 -2.00
C GLY A 266 0.26 -5.52 -1.54
N ALA A 267 -0.26 -4.68 -2.43
CA ALA A 267 -0.73 -3.35 -2.10
C ALA A 267 -1.86 -3.39 -1.05
N LEU A 268 -2.83 -4.27 -1.25
CA LEU A 268 -3.92 -4.47 -0.30
C LEU A 268 -3.42 -5.00 1.06
N THR A 269 -2.41 -5.88 1.08
CA THR A 269 -1.79 -6.38 2.32
C THR A 269 -1.13 -5.23 3.09
N MET A 270 -0.42 -4.35 2.40
CA MET A 270 0.17 -3.16 3.01
C MET A 270 -0.91 -2.23 3.57
N ALA A 271 -1.92 -1.89 2.78
CA ALA A 271 -3.02 -1.04 3.22
C ALA A 271 -3.78 -1.65 4.41
N ALA A 272 -4.07 -2.96 4.38
CA ALA A 272 -4.76 -3.65 5.47
C ALA A 272 -3.93 -3.63 6.77
N SER A 273 -2.62 -3.84 6.70
CA SER A 273 -1.74 -3.77 7.87
C SER A 273 -1.66 -2.36 8.45
N VAL A 274 -1.63 -1.32 7.61
CA VAL A 274 -1.68 0.10 8.02
C VAL A 274 -3.03 0.43 8.66
N ILE A 275 -4.14 0.01 8.07
CA ILE A 275 -5.48 0.24 8.63
C ILE A 275 -5.64 -0.47 9.98
N ALA A 276 -5.17 -1.72 10.10
CA ALA A 276 -5.19 -2.44 11.36
C ALA A 276 -4.36 -1.71 12.44
N ALA A 277 -3.19 -1.19 12.08
CA ALA A 277 -2.36 -0.39 12.97
C ALA A 277 -3.09 0.89 13.43
N ILE A 278 -3.69 1.64 12.50
CA ILE A 278 -4.46 2.84 12.79
C ILE A 278 -5.62 2.53 13.74
N GLU A 279 -6.37 1.45 13.50
CA GLU A 279 -7.50 1.06 14.36
C GLU A 279 -7.04 0.61 15.76
N VAL A 280 -5.90 -0.07 15.88
CA VAL A 280 -5.31 -0.41 17.17
C VAL A 280 -4.92 0.85 17.95
N TYR A 281 -4.18 1.77 17.33
CA TYR A 281 -3.76 2.99 18.01
C TYR A 281 -4.92 3.90 18.39
N ARG A 282 -6.01 3.86 17.64
CA ARG A 282 -7.24 4.60 17.92
C ARG A 282 -8.02 4.02 19.10
N ASN A 283 -8.14 2.70 19.18
CA ASN A 283 -9.12 2.04 20.06
C ASN A 283 -8.49 1.34 21.25
N VAL A 284 -7.19 1.01 21.21
CA VAL A 284 -6.49 0.34 22.31
C VAL A 284 -5.58 1.32 23.03
N ARG A 285 -5.89 1.63 24.29
CA ARG A 285 -5.03 2.47 25.14
C ARG A 285 -3.84 1.66 25.65
N GLY A 286 -2.64 2.19 25.50
CA GLY A 286 -1.45 1.63 26.14
C GLY A 286 -1.54 1.67 27.67
N PRO A 287 -0.66 0.93 28.37
CA PRO A 287 -0.61 0.97 29.82
C PRO A 287 -0.41 2.41 30.30
N ALA A 288 -1.16 2.80 31.34
CA ALA A 288 -0.98 4.11 31.96
C ALA A 288 0.48 4.23 32.46
N PRO A 289 1.12 5.40 32.33
CA PRO A 289 2.44 5.62 32.91
C PRO A 289 2.36 5.27 34.39
N GLN A 290 3.16 4.31 34.83
CA GLN A 290 3.36 4.09 36.27
C GLN A 290 4.17 5.29 36.78
N TYR A 291 3.49 6.31 37.28
CA TYR A 291 4.16 7.27 38.12
C TYR A 291 4.63 6.50 39.35
N ALA A 292 5.94 6.32 39.46
CA ALA A 292 6.54 5.81 40.70
C ALA A 292 6.10 6.78 41.83
N HIS A 293 5.20 6.31 42.69
CA HIS A 293 4.98 6.93 43.98
C HIS A 293 6.30 6.75 44.77
N ASN A 294 7.26 7.64 44.55
CA ASN A 294 8.33 7.85 45.48
C ASN A 294 7.68 8.46 46.73
N GLY A 295 7.15 7.56 47.57
CA GLY A 295 6.78 7.91 48.93
C GLY A 295 8.04 8.32 49.68
N VAL A 296 8.29 9.64 49.73
CA VAL A 296 9.17 10.21 50.74
C VAL A 296 8.42 10.06 52.04
N ALA A 297 8.75 9.03 52.79
CA ALA A 297 8.44 8.98 54.21
C ALA A 297 9.29 10.08 54.87
N VAL A 298 8.66 11.17 55.27
CA VAL A 298 9.25 12.15 56.18
C VAL A 298 9.08 11.59 57.57
N ALA A 299 10.23 11.26 58.20
CA ALA A 299 10.35 10.96 59.61
C ALA A 299 10.18 12.20 60.44
#